data_8d5d94bfa10feb1283a7c96c71c2d059
#
_entry.id   8d5d94bfa10feb1283a7c96c71c2d059
#
_cell.length_a   1.000
_cell.length_b   1.000
_cell.length_c   1.000
_cell.angle_alpha   90.00
_cell.angle_beta   90.00
_cell.angle_gamma   90.00
#
_symmetry.space_group_name_H-M   'P 1'
#
loop_
_entity.id
_entity.type
_entity.pdbx_description
1 polymer ?
#
loop_
_entity_poly.entity_id
_entity_poly.type
_entity_poly.pdbx_seq_one_letter_code
_entity_poly.pdbx_strand_id
1 'polypeptide(L)'
;MKAKRRFNIWLWVLLCVLCLLTSCDHDVHDGKEESGLSVSLTWADEADQGTEVKDVKLWIFNASDGSLVKEKQYGGAQEVASQRFALPVGHYQILAATNLIEPFFIGEQTRSLTNWNNIQIGLTNPKDVRNNAYFGVADVKIDNKEGSYVV
;
A
#
# COMPACT_ATOMS: atom_id res chain seq x y z
N MET A 1 46.82 -44.56 11.77
CA MET A 1 46.15 -43.29 12.08
C MET A 1 45.79 -42.37 10.88
N LYS A 2 45.78 -42.84 9.64
CA LYS A 2 45.47 -42.00 8.43
C LYS A 2 44.02 -42.10 7.95
N ALA A 3 43.23 -43.04 8.44
CA ALA A 3 41.84 -43.24 7.96
C ALA A 3 40.81 -42.26 8.57
N LYS A 4 40.99 -41.83 9.81
CA LYS A 4 40.04 -40.92 10.49
C LYS A 4 39.97 -39.50 9.90
N ARG A 5 41.08 -39.03 9.29
CA ARG A 5 41.14 -37.67 8.72
C ARG A 5 40.42 -37.54 7.39
N ARG A 6 40.35 -38.63 6.60
CA ARG A 6 39.65 -38.68 5.32
C ARG A 6 38.14 -38.76 5.47
N PHE A 7 37.64 -39.39 6.54
CA PHE A 7 36.22 -39.50 6.82
C PHE A 7 35.60 -38.14 7.19
N ASN A 8 36.31 -37.30 7.93
CA ASN A 8 35.83 -35.96 8.29
C ASN A 8 35.76 -35.02 7.09
N ILE A 9 36.68 -35.13 6.13
CA ILE A 9 36.64 -34.29 4.92
C ILE A 9 35.43 -34.64 4.04
N TRP A 10 35.11 -35.91 3.92
CA TRP A 10 33.94 -36.38 3.17
C TRP A 10 32.63 -35.93 3.82
N LEU A 11 32.58 -35.96 5.15
CA LEU A 11 31.41 -35.48 5.90
C LEU A 11 31.19 -33.95 5.72
N TRP A 12 32.28 -33.19 5.72
CA TRP A 12 32.21 -31.72 5.46
C TRP A 12 31.78 -31.39 4.03
N VAL A 13 32.27 -32.11 3.06
CA VAL A 13 31.85 -31.93 1.64
C VAL A 13 30.36 -32.29 1.46
N LEU A 14 29.90 -33.37 2.09
CA LEU A 14 28.49 -33.76 2.06
C LEU A 14 27.59 -32.71 2.72
N LEU A 15 28.02 -32.14 3.85
CA LEU A 15 27.31 -31.10 4.56
C LEU A 15 27.23 -29.80 3.73
N CYS A 16 28.31 -29.43 3.04
CA CYS A 16 28.30 -28.25 2.15
C CYS A 16 27.40 -28.45 0.92
N VAL A 17 27.32 -29.65 0.36
CA VAL A 17 26.40 -29.94 -0.77
C VAL A 17 24.95 -29.92 -0.33
N LEU A 18 24.61 -30.35 0.89
CA LEU A 18 23.26 -30.23 1.44
C LEU A 18 22.85 -28.75 1.64
N CYS A 19 23.78 -27.88 2.05
CA CYS A 19 23.50 -26.45 2.22
C CYS A 19 23.26 -25.73 0.89
N LEU A 20 23.76 -26.24 -0.23
CA LEU A 20 23.56 -25.65 -1.55
C LEU A 20 22.21 -26.02 -2.17
N LEU A 21 21.49 -27.01 -1.61
CA LEU A 21 20.17 -27.42 -2.10
C LEU A 21 19.00 -26.73 -1.39
N THR A 22 19.26 -25.95 -0.33
CA THR A 22 18.23 -25.22 0.40
C THR A 22 18.18 -23.74 0.06
N SER A 23 18.94 -23.26 -0.94
CA SER A 23 18.93 -21.87 -1.39
C SER A 23 18.40 -21.76 -2.79
N CYS A 24 17.12 -22.01 -2.96
CA CYS A 24 16.29 -21.47 -4.04
C CYS A 24 14.83 -21.66 -3.64
N ASP A 25 14.37 -20.87 -2.68
CA ASP A 25 13.01 -20.41 -2.70
C ASP A 25 12.98 -19.32 -3.77
N HIS A 26 13.00 -19.77 -5.01
CA HIS A 26 12.54 -18.98 -6.13
C HIS A 26 11.02 -19.01 -5.99
N ASP A 27 10.45 -17.98 -5.41
CA ASP A 27 9.06 -17.64 -5.67
C ASP A 27 8.94 -17.53 -7.19
N VAL A 28 8.63 -18.66 -7.80
CA VAL A 28 8.04 -18.68 -9.13
C VAL A 28 6.75 -17.90 -8.94
N HIS A 29 6.74 -16.64 -9.34
CA HIS A 29 5.53 -15.93 -9.66
C HIS A 29 4.82 -16.73 -10.76
N ASP A 30 4.16 -17.80 -10.32
CA ASP A 30 3.07 -18.39 -11.06
C ASP A 30 2.11 -17.23 -11.29
N GLY A 31 1.85 -16.86 -12.54
CA GLY A 31 1.06 -15.69 -12.92
C GLY A 31 -0.41 -15.71 -12.46
N LYS A 32 -0.64 -16.11 -11.22
CA LYS A 32 -1.85 -15.85 -10.47
C LYS A 32 -1.85 -14.36 -10.15
N GLU A 33 -2.72 -13.64 -10.81
CA GLU A 33 -3.06 -12.28 -10.38
C GLU A 33 -3.33 -12.31 -8.89
N GLU A 34 -2.51 -11.56 -8.12
CA GLU A 34 -2.69 -11.47 -6.68
C GLU A 34 -4.09 -10.93 -6.41
N SER A 35 -4.90 -11.73 -5.71
CA SER A 35 -6.24 -11.32 -5.32
C SER A 35 -6.18 -10.12 -4.39
N GLY A 36 -7.11 -9.19 -4.53
CA GLY A 36 -7.21 -8.01 -3.68
C GLY A 36 -7.43 -6.72 -4.44
N LEU A 37 -7.60 -5.64 -3.67
CA LEU A 37 -7.77 -4.29 -4.18
C LEU A 37 -6.41 -3.64 -4.42
N SER A 38 -6.22 -3.11 -5.61
CA SER A 38 -5.13 -2.21 -6.01
C SER A 38 -5.68 -0.80 -6.17
N VAL A 39 -4.92 0.20 -5.74
CA VAL A 39 -5.28 1.61 -5.89
C VAL A 39 -4.26 2.26 -6.82
N SER A 40 -4.77 2.89 -7.90
CA SER A 40 -3.96 3.65 -8.85
C SER A 40 -4.31 5.13 -8.75
N LEU A 41 -3.30 5.98 -8.67
CA LEU A 41 -3.47 7.43 -8.60
C LEU A 41 -3.17 8.03 -9.97
N THR A 42 -4.15 8.74 -10.53
CA THR A 42 -4.04 9.45 -11.80
C THR A 42 -4.45 10.90 -11.62
N TRP A 43 -3.82 11.81 -12.38
CA TRP A 43 -4.18 13.20 -12.38
C TRP A 43 -5.50 13.41 -13.12
N ALA A 44 -6.41 14.16 -12.51
CA ALA A 44 -7.66 14.56 -13.17
C ALA A 44 -7.46 15.71 -14.17
N ASP A 45 -6.46 16.58 -13.94
CA ASP A 45 -6.13 17.70 -14.79
C ASP A 45 -4.81 17.47 -15.51
N GLU A 46 -4.77 17.75 -16.82
CA GLU A 46 -3.55 17.66 -17.63
C GLU A 46 -2.46 18.63 -17.16
N ALA A 47 -2.83 19.75 -16.57
CA ALA A 47 -1.89 20.73 -16.03
C ALA A 47 -1.06 20.19 -14.86
N ASP A 48 -1.57 19.19 -14.15
CA ASP A 48 -0.91 18.55 -13.02
C ASP A 48 -0.10 17.30 -13.40
N GLN A 49 -0.20 16.88 -14.66
CA GLN A 49 0.53 15.70 -15.19
C GLN A 49 2.03 15.88 -15.13
N GLY A 50 2.74 15.51 -14.30
CA GLY A 50 4.19 15.70 -14.11
C GLY A 50 4.54 16.27 -12.74
N THR A 51 3.53 16.63 -11.95
CA THR A 51 3.72 16.89 -10.54
C THR A 51 4.06 15.57 -9.84
N GLU A 52 5.17 15.56 -9.13
CA GLU A 52 5.59 14.38 -8.39
C GLU A 52 4.64 14.14 -7.22
N VAL A 53 4.07 12.93 -7.17
CA VAL A 53 3.22 12.48 -6.07
C VAL A 53 4.10 11.97 -4.95
N LYS A 54 4.13 12.67 -3.83
CA LYS A 54 4.87 12.33 -2.61
C LYS A 54 3.91 12.20 -1.43
N ASP A 55 4.34 11.45 -0.40
CA ASP A 55 3.63 11.37 0.87
C ASP A 55 2.13 11.06 0.72
N VAL A 56 1.84 9.99 -0.01
CA VAL A 56 0.46 9.55 -0.21
C VAL A 56 -0.09 8.96 1.08
N LYS A 57 -1.17 9.53 1.57
CA LYS A 57 -1.94 8.96 2.67
C LYS A 57 -3.24 8.37 2.12
N LEU A 58 -3.50 7.11 2.45
CA LEU A 58 -4.65 6.35 1.97
C LEU A 58 -5.51 5.91 3.14
N TRP A 59 -6.82 6.10 3.02
CA TRP A 59 -7.84 5.60 3.94
C TRP A 59 -8.84 4.76 3.18
N ILE A 60 -9.23 3.64 3.74
CA ILE A 60 -10.26 2.76 3.23
C ILE A 60 -11.34 2.67 4.29
N PHE A 61 -12.56 2.98 3.91
CA PHE A 61 -13.73 2.98 4.79
C PHE A 61 -14.75 1.95 4.31
N ASN A 62 -15.49 1.38 5.24
CA ASN A 62 -16.67 0.59 4.91
C ASN A 62 -17.81 1.53 4.52
N ALA A 63 -18.35 1.37 3.31
CA ALA A 63 -19.39 2.25 2.81
C ALA A 63 -20.76 2.07 3.51
N SER A 64 -20.97 0.96 4.24
CA SER A 64 -22.24 0.71 4.92
C SER A 64 -22.42 1.54 6.20
N ASP A 65 -21.35 1.81 6.92
CA ASP A 65 -21.36 2.52 8.20
C ASP A 65 -20.34 3.67 8.29
N GLY A 66 -19.54 3.83 7.24
CA GLY A 66 -18.49 4.85 7.16
C GLY A 66 -17.27 4.57 8.04
N SER A 67 -17.20 3.42 8.71
CA SER A 67 -16.09 3.11 9.63
C SER A 67 -14.76 2.95 8.90
N LEU A 68 -13.68 3.41 9.52
CA LEU A 68 -12.32 3.25 9.01
C LEU A 68 -11.91 1.77 9.08
N VAL A 69 -11.55 1.19 7.94
CA VAL A 69 -11.03 -0.17 7.81
C VAL A 69 -9.51 -0.17 7.80
N LYS A 70 -8.91 0.78 7.10
CA LYS A 70 -7.45 0.87 6.96
C LYS A 70 -6.99 2.30 6.73
N GLU A 71 -5.87 2.63 7.35
CA GLU A 71 -5.11 3.86 7.11
C GLU A 71 -3.65 3.50 6.92
N LYS A 72 -3.00 4.05 5.89
CA LYS A 72 -1.57 3.87 5.67
C LYS A 72 -0.98 5.03 4.87
N GLN A 73 0.28 5.35 5.16
CA GLN A 73 1.07 6.34 4.43
C GLN A 73 2.12 5.63 3.56
N TYR A 74 2.38 6.21 2.38
CA TYR A 74 3.29 5.72 1.37
C TYR A 74 4.17 6.87 0.86
N GLY A 75 5.37 6.55 0.39
CA GLY A 75 6.31 7.54 -0.14
C GLY A 75 5.93 8.11 -1.51
N GLY A 76 5.03 7.45 -2.26
CA GLY A 76 4.59 7.93 -3.57
C GLY A 76 3.57 7.02 -4.25
N ALA A 77 3.13 7.43 -5.44
CA ALA A 77 2.08 6.75 -6.20
C ALA A 77 2.45 5.32 -6.61
N GLN A 78 3.71 5.06 -6.96
CA GLN A 78 4.17 3.72 -7.35
C GLN A 78 4.11 2.74 -6.18
N GLU A 79 4.44 3.20 -4.98
CA GLU A 79 4.36 2.37 -3.79
C GLU A 79 2.91 1.98 -3.49
N VAL A 80 1.96 2.92 -3.64
CA VAL A 80 0.52 2.63 -3.51
C VAL A 80 0.08 1.61 -4.56
N ALA A 81 0.43 1.82 -5.83
CA ALA A 81 0.03 0.96 -6.94
C ALA A 81 0.56 -0.48 -6.81
N SER A 82 1.71 -0.65 -6.14
CA SER A 82 2.29 -1.98 -5.88
C SER A 82 1.59 -2.73 -4.74
N GLN A 83 0.74 -2.07 -3.96
CA GLN A 83 0.05 -2.72 -2.83
C GLN A 83 -1.17 -3.50 -3.30
N ARG A 84 -1.45 -4.57 -2.56
CA ARG A 84 -2.69 -5.33 -2.64
C ARG A 84 -3.36 -5.34 -1.27
N PHE A 85 -4.60 -4.87 -1.23
CA PHE A 85 -5.37 -4.81 0.00
C PHE A 85 -6.34 -5.99 0.03
N ALA A 86 -6.04 -6.97 0.87
CA ALA A 86 -6.97 -8.07 1.14
C ALA A 86 -8.13 -7.54 1.98
N LEU A 87 -9.27 -7.33 1.36
CA LEU A 87 -10.49 -6.85 2.00
C LEU A 87 -11.59 -7.92 1.92
N PRO A 88 -12.43 -8.04 2.95
CA PRO A 88 -13.65 -8.86 2.87
C PRO A 88 -14.56 -8.45 1.72
N VAL A 89 -15.47 -9.33 1.33
CA VAL A 89 -16.59 -8.96 0.44
C VAL A 89 -17.37 -7.82 1.07
N GLY A 90 -17.61 -6.76 0.30
CA GLY A 90 -18.25 -5.55 0.81
C GLY A 90 -18.13 -4.36 -0.15
N HIS A 91 -18.69 -3.25 0.27
CA HIS A 91 -18.59 -1.98 -0.43
C HIS A 91 -17.69 -1.03 0.36
N TYR A 92 -16.73 -0.41 -0.31
CA TYR A 92 -15.70 0.42 0.32
C TYR A 92 -15.60 1.77 -0.37
N GLN A 93 -15.31 2.79 0.44
CA GLN A 93 -14.96 4.13 0.00
C GLN A 93 -13.48 4.36 0.28
N ILE A 94 -12.78 4.90 -0.70
CA ILE A 94 -11.34 5.13 -0.64
C ILE A 94 -11.10 6.62 -0.73
N LEU A 95 -10.30 7.14 0.19
CA LEU A 95 -9.77 8.49 0.16
C LEU A 95 -8.26 8.42 0.03
N ALA A 96 -7.72 9.11 -0.95
CA ALA A 96 -6.29 9.33 -1.07
C ALA A 96 -5.98 10.83 -0.95
N ALA A 97 -4.93 11.17 -0.24
CA ALA A 97 -4.39 12.52 -0.21
C ALA A 97 -2.89 12.47 -0.45
N THR A 98 -2.37 13.44 -1.19
CA THR A 98 -0.94 13.60 -1.41
C THR A 98 -0.50 15.03 -1.14
N ASN A 99 0.75 15.19 -0.73
CA ASN A 99 1.33 16.47 -0.32
C ASN A 99 0.52 17.12 0.81
N LEU A 100 -0.06 16.31 1.71
CA LEU A 100 -0.83 16.76 2.86
C LEU A 100 0.12 17.25 3.95
N ILE A 101 0.66 18.44 3.76
CA ILE A 101 1.54 19.15 4.70
C ILE A 101 0.88 20.46 5.11
N GLU A 102 1.30 21.02 6.24
CA GLU A 102 0.80 22.32 6.64
C GLU A 102 0.87 23.35 5.49
N PRO A 103 -0.17 24.16 5.30
CA PRO A 103 -1.32 24.40 6.19
C PRO A 103 -2.54 23.49 5.95
N PHE A 104 -2.44 22.45 5.14
CA PHE A 104 -3.57 21.53 4.85
C PHE A 104 -3.76 20.50 5.96
N PHE A 105 -5.01 20.17 6.23
CA PHE A 105 -5.36 19.08 7.13
C PHE A 105 -6.57 18.29 6.65
N ILE A 106 -6.67 17.04 7.09
CA ILE A 106 -7.86 16.20 6.95
C ILE A 106 -8.37 15.84 8.35
N GLY A 107 -9.69 15.93 8.53
CA GLY A 107 -10.34 15.70 9.81
C GLY A 107 -10.12 16.85 10.78
N GLU A 108 -10.37 16.60 12.08
CA GLU A 108 -9.99 17.53 13.13
C GLU A 108 -8.46 17.54 13.26
N GLN A 109 -7.86 18.72 13.42
CA GLN A 109 -6.41 18.98 13.43
C GLN A 109 -5.56 18.04 14.32
N THR A 110 -6.18 17.34 15.25
CA THR A 110 -5.48 16.53 16.25
C THR A 110 -5.97 15.08 16.32
N ARG A 111 -6.91 14.67 15.52
CA ARG A 111 -7.52 13.34 15.59
C ARG A 111 -7.36 12.56 14.29
N SER A 112 -7.09 11.27 14.44
CA SER A 112 -7.16 10.32 13.33
C SER A 112 -8.57 10.30 12.76
N LEU A 113 -8.66 10.27 11.44
CA LEU A 113 -9.92 10.15 10.72
C LEU A 113 -10.48 8.74 10.95
N THR A 114 -11.62 8.64 11.63
CA THR A 114 -12.20 7.35 12.02
C THR A 114 -13.46 6.98 11.26
N ASN A 115 -14.10 7.97 10.63
CA ASN A 115 -15.35 7.74 9.90
C ASN A 115 -15.43 8.64 8.67
N TRP A 116 -15.94 8.09 7.57
CA TRP A 116 -16.16 8.79 6.31
C TRP A 116 -17.00 10.06 6.45
N ASN A 117 -18.06 10.01 7.24
CA ASN A 117 -18.98 11.12 7.43
C ASN A 117 -18.37 12.29 8.20
N ASN A 118 -17.19 12.09 8.81
CA ASN A 118 -16.48 13.12 9.57
C ASN A 118 -15.31 13.73 8.78
N ILE A 119 -15.19 13.42 7.49
CA ILE A 119 -14.12 13.98 6.65
C ILE A 119 -14.33 15.48 6.51
N GLN A 120 -13.35 16.24 6.94
CA GLN A 120 -13.22 17.67 6.74
C GLN A 120 -11.84 17.95 6.16
N ILE A 121 -11.79 18.71 5.10
CA ILE A 121 -10.54 19.19 4.49
C ILE A 121 -10.48 20.69 4.71
N GLY A 122 -9.39 21.18 5.24
CA GLY A 122 -9.26 22.58 5.57
C GLY A 122 -7.82 23.07 5.58
N LEU A 123 -7.69 24.34 5.92
CA LEU A 123 -6.44 25.06 6.04
C LEU A 123 -6.29 25.62 7.45
N THR A 124 -5.16 25.39 8.10
CA THR A 124 -4.81 26.00 9.38
C THR A 124 -4.53 27.49 9.24
N ASN A 125 -3.93 27.89 8.12
CA ASN A 125 -3.62 29.28 7.80
C ASN A 125 -3.81 29.52 6.29
N PRO A 126 -4.94 30.13 5.86
CA PRO A 126 -5.21 30.40 4.45
C PRO A 126 -4.22 31.35 3.78
N LYS A 127 -3.44 32.11 4.57
CA LYS A 127 -2.46 33.08 4.04
C LYS A 127 -1.10 32.45 3.72
N ASP A 128 -0.85 31.23 4.13
CA ASP A 128 0.43 30.54 3.97
C ASP A 128 0.36 29.33 3.06
N VAL A 129 -0.46 29.39 2.03
CA VAL A 129 -0.55 28.30 1.04
C VAL A 129 0.59 28.42 0.05
N ARG A 130 1.61 27.60 0.22
CA ARG A 130 2.79 27.54 -0.67
C ARG A 130 2.84 26.31 -1.54
N ASN A 131 2.08 25.26 -1.18
CA ASN A 131 2.05 23.99 -1.86
C ASN A 131 0.62 23.58 -2.17
N ASN A 132 0.45 22.72 -3.15
CA ASN A 132 -0.85 22.13 -3.48
C ASN A 132 -0.97 20.78 -2.80
N ALA A 133 -2.06 20.58 -2.06
CA ALA A 133 -2.48 19.25 -1.64
C ALA A 133 -3.54 18.73 -2.62
N TYR A 134 -3.47 17.46 -2.94
CA TYR A 134 -4.39 16.82 -3.87
C TYR A 134 -5.16 15.72 -3.18
N PHE A 135 -6.42 15.56 -3.53
CA PHE A 135 -7.33 14.60 -2.93
C PHE A 135 -8.05 13.83 -4.03
N GLY A 136 -8.17 12.53 -3.83
CA GLY A 136 -8.94 11.66 -4.70
C GLY A 136 -9.86 10.77 -3.90
N VAL A 137 -11.02 10.47 -4.43
CA VAL A 137 -11.99 9.55 -3.85
C VAL A 137 -12.40 8.51 -4.88
N ALA A 138 -12.64 7.29 -4.43
CA ALA A 138 -13.15 6.22 -5.26
C ALA A 138 -14.08 5.31 -4.43
N ASP A 139 -14.98 4.66 -5.14
CA ASP A 139 -15.85 3.61 -4.59
C ASP A 139 -15.51 2.28 -5.24
N VAL A 140 -15.49 1.20 -4.44
CA VAL A 140 -15.26 -0.14 -4.94
C VAL A 140 -16.17 -1.15 -4.26
N LYS A 141 -16.75 -2.04 -5.05
CA LYS A 141 -17.50 -3.18 -4.57
C LYS A 141 -16.68 -4.45 -4.77
N ILE A 142 -16.38 -5.13 -3.67
CA ILE A 142 -15.68 -6.41 -3.68
C ILE A 142 -16.71 -7.52 -3.54
N ASP A 143 -16.95 -8.23 -4.63
CA ASP A 143 -17.93 -9.31 -4.70
C ASP A 143 -17.31 -10.68 -4.41
N ASN A 144 -15.99 -10.82 -4.61
CA ASN A 144 -15.25 -12.06 -4.40
C ASN A 144 -13.89 -11.79 -3.73
N LYS A 145 -13.54 -12.56 -2.71
CA LYS A 145 -12.25 -12.45 -2.01
C LYS A 145 -11.04 -12.82 -2.88
N GLU A 146 -11.25 -13.62 -3.90
CA GLU A 146 -10.22 -14.08 -4.85
C GLU A 146 -10.16 -13.20 -6.10
N GLY A 147 -11.01 -12.16 -6.20
CA GLY A 147 -11.02 -11.22 -7.30
C GLY A 147 -9.87 -10.21 -7.24
N SER A 148 -9.46 -9.70 -8.39
CA SER A 148 -8.57 -8.55 -8.52
C SER A 148 -9.41 -7.32 -8.86
N TYR A 149 -9.23 -6.23 -8.11
CA TYR A 149 -9.96 -4.97 -8.25
C TYR A 149 -8.96 -3.82 -8.39
N VAL A 150 -9.26 -2.88 -9.29
CA VAL A 150 -8.44 -1.67 -9.49
C VAL A 150 -9.34 -0.45 -9.43
N VAL A 151 -8.93 0.57 -8.67
CA VAL A 151 -9.59 1.88 -8.57
C VAL A 151 -8.58 3.00 -8.72
#